data_ca6fcdd15a8d117edf8a23971fe672eb
#
_entry.id   ca6fcdd15a8d117edf8a23971fe672eb
#
_cell.length_a   1.000
_cell.length_b   1.000
_cell.length_c   1.000
_cell.angle_alpha   90.00
_cell.angle_beta   90.00
_cell.angle_gamma   90.00
#
_symmetry.space_group_name_H-M   'P 1'
#
loop_
_entity.id
_entity.type
_entity.pdbx_description
1 polymer ?
#
loop_
_entity_poly.entity_id
_entity_poly.type
_entity_poly.pdbx_seq_one_letter_code
_entity_poly.pdbx_strand_id
1 'polypeptide(L)'
;MKKKLLSVMLVGALAISALTGCGSKETASDDSQKTGTTTEADSSSDAADTSDFDNSEMINVQSREDGSGTRGAFIELFGIEEKDADGNKIDNTTEEANITNSTEVMLTSVAGDEYAIGYVSLGSLNDTVKALKIDGAEATAENIKAGTYKIARPFNIATKGDATGLAADFINYIMSDEGQKVIEDNGYISQGSNGAFTSDGSTGKIVVAGSSSVTPVMQKLIEAYLSLIHISEPT
;
A
#
# COMPACT_ATOMS: atom_id res chain seq x y z
N MET A 1 26.38 -43.47 -8.75
CA MET A 1 25.73 -43.52 -10.06
C MET A 1 25.27 -42.11 -10.38
N LYS A 2 25.92 -41.49 -11.37
CA LYS A 2 25.67 -40.11 -11.83
C LYS A 2 24.56 -40.13 -12.88
N LYS A 3 23.45 -39.43 -12.70
CA LYS A 3 22.45 -39.19 -13.76
C LYS A 3 22.51 -37.73 -14.17
N LYS A 4 22.97 -37.48 -15.38
CA LYS A 4 22.96 -36.19 -16.08
C LYS A 4 21.55 -35.96 -16.62
N LEU A 5 20.97 -34.80 -16.34
CA LEU A 5 19.75 -34.35 -17.04
C LEU A 5 20.14 -33.33 -18.10
N LEU A 6 19.68 -33.63 -19.29
CA LEU A 6 19.87 -32.88 -20.53
C LEU A 6 18.84 -31.73 -20.55
N SER A 7 19.34 -30.52 -20.78
CA SER A 7 18.52 -29.32 -21.01
C SER A 7 18.23 -29.20 -22.50
N VAL A 8 16.96 -29.13 -22.89
CA VAL A 8 16.50 -28.84 -24.25
C VAL A 8 16.10 -27.37 -24.32
N MET A 9 16.85 -26.59 -25.09
CA MET A 9 16.49 -25.24 -25.52
C MET A 9 15.53 -25.30 -26.71
N LEU A 10 14.39 -24.67 -26.60
CA LEU A 10 13.48 -24.43 -27.73
C LEU A 10 13.55 -22.93 -28.09
N VAL A 11 14.14 -22.68 -29.26
CA VAL A 11 14.19 -21.35 -29.89
C VAL A 11 12.94 -21.21 -30.77
N GLY A 12 12.08 -20.27 -30.48
CA GLY A 12 10.93 -19.89 -31.29
C GLY A 12 11.18 -18.55 -31.99
N ALA A 13 11.16 -18.60 -33.33
CA ALA A 13 11.37 -17.42 -34.18
C ALA A 13 10.13 -16.54 -34.28
N LEU A 14 10.34 -15.22 -34.10
CA LEU A 14 9.35 -14.18 -34.36
C LEU A 14 9.30 -13.85 -35.86
N ALA A 15 8.11 -13.84 -36.42
CA ALA A 15 7.83 -13.27 -37.74
C ALA A 15 7.24 -11.86 -37.58
N ILE A 16 7.93 -10.88 -38.14
CA ILE A 16 7.51 -9.48 -38.26
C ILE A 16 6.79 -9.31 -39.58
N SER A 17 5.56 -8.85 -39.56
CA SER A 17 4.84 -8.37 -40.75
C SER A 17 4.55 -6.90 -40.64
N ALA A 18 5.26 -6.09 -41.42
CA ALA A 18 5.01 -4.68 -41.66
C ALA A 18 3.94 -4.54 -42.75
N LEU A 19 2.94 -3.69 -42.55
CA LEU A 19 2.03 -3.17 -43.54
C LEU A 19 2.12 -1.67 -43.59
N THR A 20 2.73 -1.17 -44.64
CA THR A 20 2.74 0.23 -45.08
C THR A 20 1.46 0.50 -45.88
N GLY A 21 0.81 1.61 -45.64
CA GLY A 21 -0.28 2.14 -46.44
C GLY A 21 -0.24 3.65 -46.50
N CYS A 22 0.30 4.17 -47.60
CA CYS A 22 0.41 5.59 -47.97
C CYS A 22 -0.93 6.11 -48.53
N GLY A 23 -1.22 7.40 -48.36
CA GLY A 23 -2.30 8.08 -49.09
C GLY A 23 -2.38 9.56 -48.75
N SER A 24 -1.67 10.37 -49.55
CA SER A 24 -1.69 11.83 -49.52
C SER A 24 -2.94 12.43 -50.15
N LYS A 25 -3.39 13.60 -49.73
CA LYS A 25 -3.36 14.83 -50.57
C LYS A 25 -3.89 16.08 -49.86
N GLU A 26 -3.14 17.12 -50.06
CA GLU A 26 -3.35 18.51 -49.71
C GLU A 26 -4.60 19.13 -50.37
N THR A 27 -5.14 20.19 -49.79
CA THR A 27 -5.20 21.52 -50.38
C THR A 27 -5.64 22.57 -49.37
N ALA A 28 -5.03 23.75 -49.57
CA ALA A 28 -5.00 24.92 -48.74
C ALA A 28 -6.17 25.92 -48.97
N SER A 29 -6.08 26.94 -48.13
CA SER A 29 -6.61 28.34 -48.24
C SER A 29 -7.93 28.59 -47.51
N ASP A 30 -8.15 29.68 -46.87
CA ASP A 30 -7.58 30.96 -46.56
C ASP A 30 -8.57 31.72 -45.63
N ASP A 31 -8.00 32.50 -44.72
CA ASP A 31 -8.37 33.83 -44.24
C ASP A 31 -9.72 34.12 -43.52
N SER A 32 -9.50 34.92 -42.49
CA SER A 32 -10.31 36.01 -41.90
C SER A 32 -10.99 35.81 -40.55
N GLN A 33 -10.23 36.20 -39.52
CA GLN A 33 -10.47 37.30 -38.59
C GLN A 33 -11.90 37.51 -37.98
N LYS A 34 -12.04 37.43 -36.70
CA LYS A 34 -12.22 38.53 -35.74
C LYS A 34 -13.04 38.13 -34.47
N THR A 35 -12.45 38.48 -33.38
CA THR A 35 -13.01 39.13 -32.19
C THR A 35 -13.93 38.33 -31.25
N GLY A 36 -13.41 38.06 -30.06
CA GLY A 36 -14.03 38.62 -28.87
C GLY A 36 -14.75 37.65 -27.94
N THR A 37 -14.29 37.69 -26.74
CA THR A 37 -15.09 37.60 -25.51
C THR A 37 -15.02 36.28 -24.72
N THR A 38 -14.25 36.39 -23.66
CA THR A 38 -14.51 35.84 -22.30
C THR A 38 -15.43 34.62 -22.24
N THR A 39 -14.90 33.51 -21.75
CA THR A 39 -15.73 32.62 -20.98
C THR A 39 -14.90 31.66 -20.15
N GLU A 40 -15.13 31.68 -18.90
CA GLU A 40 -15.22 30.62 -17.92
C GLU A 40 -14.41 29.34 -18.16
N ALA A 41 -13.57 29.07 -17.21
CA ALA A 41 -12.91 27.80 -17.00
C ALA A 41 -13.97 26.72 -16.76
N ASP A 42 -14.24 25.94 -17.78
CA ASP A 42 -14.92 24.66 -17.63
C ASP A 42 -13.88 23.64 -17.14
N SER A 43 -14.00 23.28 -15.89
CA SER A 43 -13.29 22.14 -15.34
C SER A 43 -13.93 20.89 -15.93
N SER A 44 -13.39 20.43 -17.06
CA SER A 44 -13.68 19.08 -17.53
C SER A 44 -13.11 18.10 -16.54
N SER A 45 -13.94 17.65 -15.60
CA SER A 45 -13.75 16.38 -14.93
C SER A 45 -13.59 15.31 -16.01
N ASP A 46 -12.46 14.62 -16.05
CA ASP A 46 -12.31 13.36 -16.75
C ASP A 46 -13.35 12.38 -16.17
N ALA A 47 -14.55 12.42 -16.73
CA ALA A 47 -15.51 11.34 -16.57
C ALA A 47 -14.95 10.19 -17.41
N ALA A 48 -14.29 9.24 -16.76
CA ALA A 48 -14.07 7.92 -17.33
C ALA A 48 -15.42 7.46 -17.91
N ASP A 49 -15.41 7.02 -19.14
CA ASP A 49 -16.58 6.45 -19.80
C ASP A 49 -17.08 5.25 -18.97
N THR A 50 -18.13 5.46 -18.18
CA THR A 50 -18.74 4.46 -17.30
C THR A 50 -19.93 3.78 -17.99
N SER A 51 -19.95 3.77 -19.32
CA SER A 51 -21.11 3.32 -20.12
C SER A 51 -21.49 1.85 -19.91
N ASP A 52 -20.58 1.03 -19.36
CA ASP A 52 -20.80 -0.40 -19.15
C ASP A 52 -20.90 -0.80 -17.66
N PHE A 53 -20.66 0.13 -16.70
CA PHE A 53 -20.76 -0.17 -15.28
C PHE A 53 -22.22 -0.19 -14.81
N ASP A 54 -22.67 -1.36 -14.35
CA ASP A 54 -24.03 -1.52 -13.81
C ASP A 54 -24.06 -1.22 -12.30
N ASN A 55 -24.51 -0.04 -11.93
CA ASN A 55 -24.60 0.40 -10.54
C ASN A 55 -25.76 -0.25 -9.74
N SER A 56 -26.51 -1.16 -10.33
CA SER A 56 -27.50 -2.00 -9.65
C SER A 56 -26.94 -3.32 -9.14
N GLU A 57 -25.71 -3.70 -9.56
CA GLU A 57 -25.03 -4.88 -9.06
C GLU A 57 -24.62 -4.74 -7.59
N MET A 58 -24.53 -5.88 -6.91
CA MET A 58 -24.16 -5.90 -5.49
C MET A 58 -22.65 -5.63 -5.32
N ILE A 59 -22.32 -4.86 -4.28
CA ILE A 59 -20.93 -4.64 -3.88
C ILE A 59 -20.37 -5.91 -3.24
N ASN A 60 -19.27 -6.42 -3.77
CA ASN A 60 -18.54 -7.56 -3.26
C ASN A 60 -17.55 -7.11 -2.17
N VAL A 61 -17.95 -7.27 -0.92
CA VAL A 61 -17.13 -6.87 0.23
C VAL A 61 -15.98 -7.85 0.42
N GLN A 62 -14.75 -7.32 0.41
CA GLN A 62 -13.54 -8.05 0.72
C GLN A 62 -13.09 -7.69 2.14
N SER A 63 -12.95 -8.64 3.02
CA SER A 63 -12.49 -8.43 4.39
C SER A 63 -11.25 -9.27 4.70
N ARG A 64 -10.68 -9.07 5.89
CA ARG A 64 -9.52 -9.82 6.36
C ARG A 64 -9.94 -10.87 7.40
N GLU A 65 -9.08 -11.83 7.57
CA GLU A 65 -9.21 -12.91 8.55
C GLU A 65 -9.28 -12.40 10.00
N ASP A 66 -9.85 -13.20 10.88
CA ASP A 66 -9.85 -12.94 12.31
C ASP A 66 -8.42 -12.82 12.85
N GLY A 67 -8.20 -11.87 13.76
CA GLY A 67 -6.88 -11.58 14.30
C GLY A 67 -6.02 -10.69 13.40
N SER A 68 -6.48 -10.31 12.19
CA SER A 68 -5.80 -9.32 11.37
C SER A 68 -5.79 -7.95 12.05
N GLY A 69 -4.58 -7.40 12.28
CA GLY A 69 -4.44 -6.05 12.80
C GLY A 69 -5.02 -4.98 11.88
N THR A 70 -5.04 -5.23 10.55
CA THR A 70 -5.66 -4.33 9.56
C THR A 70 -7.18 -4.36 9.68
N ARG A 71 -7.78 -5.57 9.86
CA ARG A 71 -9.23 -5.70 10.11
C ARG A 71 -9.63 -4.97 11.38
N GLY A 72 -8.95 -5.25 12.49
CA GLY A 72 -9.25 -4.61 13.76
C GLY A 72 -9.18 -3.07 13.67
N ALA A 73 -8.18 -2.53 12.95
CA ALA A 73 -8.10 -1.09 12.70
C ALA A 73 -9.30 -0.57 11.90
N PHE A 74 -9.65 -1.25 10.82
CA PHE A 74 -10.72 -0.84 9.93
C PHE A 74 -12.06 -0.82 10.65
N ILE A 75 -12.45 -1.92 11.29
CA ILE A 75 -13.75 -2.03 11.96
C ILE A 75 -13.90 -1.06 13.14
N GLU A 76 -12.79 -0.79 13.86
CA GLU A 76 -12.78 0.17 14.96
C GLU A 76 -12.93 1.61 14.45
N LEU A 77 -12.12 2.01 13.46
CA LEU A 77 -12.08 3.39 12.96
C LEU A 77 -13.35 3.79 12.19
N PHE A 78 -14.00 2.82 11.55
CA PHE A 78 -15.27 3.05 10.84
C PHE A 78 -16.51 2.80 11.70
N GLY A 79 -16.35 2.37 12.96
CA GLY A 79 -17.48 2.10 13.86
C GLY A 79 -18.29 0.88 13.44
N ILE A 80 -17.68 -0.07 12.72
CA ILE A 80 -18.27 -1.37 12.39
C ILE A 80 -18.24 -2.28 13.61
N GLU A 81 -17.18 -2.16 14.44
CA GLU A 81 -17.10 -2.81 15.74
C GLU A 81 -17.90 -2.00 16.76
N GLU A 82 -18.87 -2.63 17.39
CA GLU A 82 -19.67 -2.06 18.47
C GLU A 82 -19.41 -2.79 19.79
N LYS A 83 -19.90 -2.25 20.89
CA LYS A 83 -19.89 -2.92 22.19
C LYS A 83 -21.32 -3.26 22.60
N ASP A 84 -21.51 -4.48 23.06
CA ASP A 84 -22.77 -4.90 23.68
C ASP A 84 -22.97 -4.26 25.07
N ALA A 85 -24.09 -4.57 25.70
CA ALA A 85 -24.44 -4.06 27.04
C ALA A 85 -23.45 -4.52 28.13
N ASP A 86 -22.74 -5.62 27.90
CA ASP A 86 -21.75 -6.20 28.81
C ASP A 86 -20.32 -5.72 28.50
N GLY A 87 -20.16 -4.89 27.44
CA GLY A 87 -18.89 -4.34 26.99
C GLY A 87 -18.07 -5.25 26.09
N ASN A 88 -18.62 -6.37 25.63
CA ASN A 88 -17.95 -7.22 24.64
C ASN A 88 -17.99 -6.58 23.26
N LYS A 89 -16.90 -6.77 22.51
CA LYS A 89 -16.79 -6.29 21.14
C LYS A 89 -17.59 -7.19 20.19
N ILE A 90 -18.41 -6.57 19.35
CA ILE A 90 -19.17 -7.22 18.29
C ILE A 90 -18.70 -6.65 16.96
N ASP A 91 -18.19 -7.52 16.09
CA ASP A 91 -17.81 -7.17 14.72
C ASP A 91 -19.05 -7.34 13.83
N ASN A 92 -19.56 -6.22 13.31
CA ASN A 92 -20.73 -6.17 12.42
C ASN A 92 -20.33 -6.24 10.93
N THR A 93 -19.15 -6.73 10.60
CA THR A 93 -18.80 -7.04 9.20
C THR A 93 -19.81 -8.04 8.65
N THR A 94 -20.32 -7.79 7.42
CA THR A 94 -21.28 -8.70 6.79
C THR A 94 -20.74 -10.12 6.70
N GLU A 95 -21.60 -11.11 6.97
CA GLU A 95 -21.25 -12.53 6.83
C GLU A 95 -20.99 -12.96 5.38
N GLU A 96 -21.46 -12.15 4.40
CA GLU A 96 -21.25 -12.38 2.97
C GLU A 96 -19.86 -11.90 2.50
N ALA A 97 -19.06 -11.25 3.37
CA ALA A 97 -17.75 -10.78 3.02
C ALA A 97 -16.80 -11.91 2.64
N ASN A 98 -16.10 -11.76 1.52
CA ASN A 98 -15.02 -12.67 1.15
C ASN A 98 -13.81 -12.42 2.05
N ILE A 99 -13.36 -13.46 2.75
CA ILE A 99 -12.27 -13.35 3.72
C ILE A 99 -10.93 -13.64 3.05
N THR A 100 -10.04 -12.65 3.07
CA THR A 100 -8.66 -12.74 2.59
C THR A 100 -7.69 -12.87 3.75
N ASN A 101 -6.56 -13.56 3.53
CA ASN A 101 -5.58 -13.87 4.57
C ASN A 101 -4.27 -13.06 4.46
N SER A 102 -4.18 -12.12 3.53
CA SER A 102 -3.02 -11.24 3.39
C SER A 102 -3.40 -9.95 2.66
N THR A 103 -2.54 -8.93 2.79
CA THR A 103 -2.69 -7.66 2.08
C THR A 103 -2.62 -7.83 0.56
N GLU A 104 -1.74 -8.71 0.09
CA GLU A 104 -1.55 -8.96 -1.34
C GLU A 104 -2.77 -9.66 -1.97
N VAL A 105 -3.34 -10.64 -1.27
CA VAL A 105 -4.58 -11.29 -1.69
C VAL A 105 -5.74 -10.28 -1.72
N MET A 106 -5.83 -9.39 -0.73
CA MET A 106 -6.82 -8.31 -0.72
C MET A 106 -6.71 -7.42 -1.98
N LEU A 107 -5.51 -6.93 -2.29
CA LEU A 107 -5.28 -6.10 -3.47
C LEU A 107 -5.64 -6.83 -4.77
N THR A 108 -5.22 -8.09 -4.90
CA THR A 108 -5.51 -8.91 -6.08
C THR A 108 -7.02 -9.17 -6.24
N SER A 109 -7.73 -9.43 -5.13
CA SER A 109 -9.17 -9.67 -5.16
C SER A 109 -9.94 -8.42 -5.60
N VAL A 110 -9.57 -7.25 -5.07
CA VAL A 110 -10.21 -5.98 -5.47
C VAL A 110 -9.86 -5.61 -6.91
N ALA A 111 -8.59 -5.80 -7.34
CA ALA A 111 -8.17 -5.49 -8.71
C ALA A 111 -8.83 -6.40 -9.76
N GLY A 112 -9.24 -7.60 -9.38
CA GLY A 112 -9.87 -8.59 -10.27
C GLY A 112 -11.40 -8.50 -10.36
N ASP A 113 -12.04 -7.61 -9.60
CA ASP A 113 -13.50 -7.50 -9.52
C ASP A 113 -13.94 -6.05 -9.45
N GLU A 114 -14.60 -5.55 -10.48
CA GLU A 114 -15.05 -4.15 -10.60
C GLU A 114 -16.08 -3.73 -9.56
N TYR A 115 -16.78 -4.69 -8.97
CA TYR A 115 -17.75 -4.47 -7.89
C TYR A 115 -17.15 -4.69 -6.49
N ALA A 116 -15.87 -5.02 -6.39
CA ALA A 116 -15.25 -5.27 -5.10
C ALA A 116 -14.85 -3.98 -4.37
N ILE A 117 -15.02 -4.00 -3.06
CA ILE A 117 -14.47 -3.01 -2.13
C ILE A 117 -13.67 -3.73 -1.03
N GLY A 118 -12.53 -3.18 -0.68
CA GLY A 118 -11.66 -3.73 0.37
C GLY A 118 -10.86 -2.64 1.06
N TYR A 119 -9.96 -3.04 1.95
CA TYR A 119 -9.12 -2.11 2.70
C TYR A 119 -7.71 -2.64 2.89
N VAL A 120 -6.74 -1.74 2.81
CA VAL A 120 -5.32 -2.00 3.05
C VAL A 120 -4.69 -0.83 3.79
N SER A 121 -3.47 -1.01 4.32
CA SER A 121 -2.71 0.12 4.86
C SER A 121 -2.17 1.00 3.73
N LEU A 122 -1.99 2.31 4.02
CA LEU A 122 -1.47 3.29 3.06
C LEU A 122 -0.16 2.84 2.41
N GLY A 123 0.81 2.37 3.19
CA GLY A 123 2.10 1.92 2.67
C GLY A 123 2.07 0.61 1.85
N SER A 124 0.90 -0.04 1.76
CA SER A 124 0.69 -1.21 0.88
C SER A 124 -0.16 -0.88 -0.34
N LEU A 125 -0.71 0.32 -0.41
CA LEU A 125 -1.51 0.75 -1.55
C LEU A 125 -0.62 0.87 -2.80
N ASN A 126 -1.16 0.45 -3.95
CA ASN A 126 -0.49 0.52 -5.24
C ASN A 126 -1.48 0.86 -6.37
N ASP A 127 -0.98 1.03 -7.58
CA ASP A 127 -1.74 1.49 -8.75
C ASP A 127 -2.65 0.41 -9.36
N THR A 128 -2.73 -0.79 -8.78
CA THR A 128 -3.63 -1.86 -9.26
C THR A 128 -5.07 -1.65 -8.81
N VAL A 129 -5.28 -0.80 -7.81
CA VAL A 129 -6.60 -0.48 -7.25
C VAL A 129 -6.79 1.03 -7.11
N LYS A 130 -8.05 1.47 -7.12
CA LYS A 130 -8.41 2.88 -6.91
C LYS A 130 -8.62 3.15 -5.42
N ALA A 131 -7.85 4.06 -4.84
CA ALA A 131 -8.09 4.54 -3.50
C ALA A 131 -9.33 5.45 -3.45
N LEU A 132 -10.22 5.21 -2.50
CA LEU A 132 -11.38 6.06 -2.26
C LEU A 132 -11.04 7.20 -1.30
N LYS A 133 -11.64 8.35 -1.52
CA LYS A 133 -11.59 9.47 -0.57
C LYS A 133 -12.54 9.18 0.60
N ILE A 134 -12.11 9.53 1.80
CA ILE A 134 -12.95 9.47 3.00
C ILE A 134 -13.28 10.89 3.43
N ASP A 135 -14.55 11.23 3.54
CA ASP A 135 -15.02 12.59 3.83
C ASP A 135 -14.43 13.64 2.86
N GLY A 136 -14.19 13.25 1.60
CA GLY A 136 -13.58 14.11 0.57
C GLY A 136 -12.07 14.22 0.64
N ALA A 137 -11.39 13.68 1.67
CA ALA A 137 -9.95 13.66 1.81
C ALA A 137 -9.32 12.42 1.18
N GLU A 138 -8.20 12.60 0.49
CA GLU A 138 -7.36 11.51 -0.02
C GLU A 138 -6.47 10.93 1.08
N ALA A 139 -6.18 9.62 0.99
CA ALA A 139 -5.27 8.93 1.89
C ALA A 139 -3.81 9.27 1.54
N THR A 140 -3.34 10.44 1.96
CA THR A 140 -1.95 10.88 1.78
C THR A 140 -1.30 11.20 3.12
N ALA A 141 0.04 11.12 3.16
CA ALA A 141 0.80 11.45 4.36
C ALA A 141 0.52 12.89 4.83
N GLU A 142 0.38 13.83 3.88
CA GLU A 142 0.08 15.24 4.16
C GLU A 142 -1.29 15.39 4.80
N ASN A 143 -2.33 14.75 4.25
CA ASN A 143 -3.69 14.83 4.77
C ASN A 143 -3.83 14.17 6.14
N ILE A 144 -3.08 13.08 6.38
CA ILE A 144 -3.04 12.42 7.69
C ILE A 144 -2.33 13.32 8.72
N LYS A 145 -1.15 13.87 8.38
CA LYS A 145 -0.40 14.80 9.25
C LYS A 145 -1.21 16.08 9.55
N ALA A 146 -1.99 16.55 8.58
CA ALA A 146 -2.89 17.70 8.75
C ALA A 146 -4.18 17.39 9.51
N GLY A 147 -4.49 16.10 9.74
CA GLY A 147 -5.72 15.66 10.40
C GLY A 147 -6.99 15.79 9.55
N THR A 148 -6.86 16.05 8.24
CA THR A 148 -7.98 16.08 7.28
C THR A 148 -8.44 14.68 6.90
N TYR A 149 -7.51 13.73 6.78
CA TYR A 149 -7.82 12.32 6.66
C TYR A 149 -7.81 11.66 8.04
N LYS A 150 -8.98 11.28 8.53
CA LYS A 150 -9.18 10.88 9.94
C LYS A 150 -8.95 9.38 10.20
N ILE A 151 -8.96 8.56 9.15
CA ILE A 151 -8.83 7.10 9.27
C ILE A 151 -7.36 6.73 9.32
N ALA A 152 -6.74 6.96 10.45
CA ALA A 152 -5.32 6.69 10.68
C ALA A 152 -5.08 6.26 12.12
N ARG A 153 -4.11 5.35 12.30
CA ARG A 153 -3.60 4.97 13.61
C ARG A 153 -2.12 4.59 13.51
N PRO A 154 -1.34 4.72 14.58
CA PRO A 154 0.05 4.31 14.58
C PRO A 154 0.18 2.77 14.57
N PHE A 155 1.28 2.27 14.00
CA PHE A 155 1.77 0.94 14.32
C PHE A 155 2.46 0.95 15.67
N ASN A 156 2.29 -0.11 16.43
CA ASN A 156 2.87 -0.25 17.75
C ASN A 156 3.85 -1.42 17.78
N ILE A 157 4.92 -1.26 18.55
CA ILE A 157 5.84 -2.33 18.88
C ILE A 157 5.45 -2.88 20.25
N ALA A 158 5.34 -4.19 20.38
CA ALA A 158 5.05 -4.85 21.65
C ALA A 158 6.14 -5.88 21.96
N THR A 159 6.58 -5.92 23.21
CA THR A 159 7.55 -6.89 23.72
C THR A 159 7.01 -7.58 24.98
N LYS A 160 7.50 -8.78 25.26
CA LYS A 160 7.19 -9.46 26.50
C LYS A 160 8.11 -8.94 27.61
N GLY A 161 7.66 -7.94 28.35
CA GLY A 161 8.49 -7.22 29.32
C GLY A 161 9.42 -6.20 28.64
N ASP A 162 10.44 -5.74 29.33
CA ASP A 162 11.39 -4.77 28.81
C ASP A 162 12.26 -5.39 27.72
N ALA A 163 12.42 -4.67 26.61
CA ALA A 163 13.32 -5.08 25.55
C ALA A 163 14.77 -4.94 26.01
N THR A 164 15.60 -5.94 25.79
CA THR A 164 17.04 -5.95 26.13
C THR A 164 17.87 -6.52 24.99
N GLY A 165 19.16 -6.21 24.99
CA GLY A 165 20.11 -6.73 24.00
C GLY A 165 19.67 -6.36 22.57
N LEU A 166 19.85 -7.29 21.63
CA LEU A 166 19.56 -7.05 20.21
C LEU A 166 18.13 -6.57 19.94
N ALA A 167 17.14 -6.97 20.76
CA ALA A 167 15.77 -6.49 20.60
C ALA A 167 15.66 -5.00 20.96
N ALA A 168 16.31 -4.55 22.02
CA ALA A 168 16.37 -3.13 22.39
C ALA A 168 17.11 -2.31 21.35
N ASP A 169 18.27 -2.82 20.87
CA ASP A 169 19.07 -2.15 19.85
C ASP A 169 18.30 -1.97 18.54
N PHE A 170 17.58 -3.00 18.08
CA PHE A 170 16.74 -2.90 16.89
C PHE A 170 15.54 -1.93 17.07
N ILE A 171 14.91 -1.91 18.24
CA ILE A 171 13.85 -0.93 18.54
C ILE A 171 14.42 0.49 18.56
N ASN A 172 15.59 0.71 19.14
CA ASN A 172 16.28 1.99 19.12
C ASN A 172 16.60 2.43 17.68
N TYR A 173 17.00 1.50 16.82
CA TYR A 173 17.19 1.77 15.40
C TYR A 173 15.87 2.19 14.73
N ILE A 174 14.79 1.46 14.93
CA ILE A 174 13.47 1.82 14.34
C ILE A 174 13.07 3.24 14.73
N MET A 175 13.34 3.63 15.97
CA MET A 175 12.99 4.95 16.51
C MET A 175 14.06 6.02 16.28
N SER A 176 15.14 5.73 15.56
CA SER A 176 16.19 6.68 15.22
C SER A 176 15.87 7.50 13.97
N ASP A 177 16.71 8.52 13.68
CA ASP A 177 16.63 9.31 12.45
C ASP A 177 16.71 8.42 11.20
N GLU A 178 17.61 7.45 11.20
CA GLU A 178 17.82 6.51 10.10
C GLU A 178 16.62 5.56 9.92
N GLY A 179 16.11 5.01 11.01
CA GLY A 179 14.95 4.13 10.97
C GLY A 179 13.67 4.87 10.55
N GLN A 180 13.43 6.06 11.08
CA GLN A 180 12.30 6.89 10.70
C GLN A 180 12.37 7.35 9.24
N LYS A 181 13.58 7.61 8.74
CA LYS A 181 13.76 7.88 7.31
C LYS A 181 13.38 6.67 6.44
N VAL A 182 13.75 5.45 6.81
CA VAL A 182 13.31 4.25 6.09
C VAL A 182 11.78 4.14 6.07
N ILE A 183 11.12 4.46 7.18
CA ILE A 183 9.66 4.48 7.29
C ILE A 183 9.05 5.47 6.29
N GLU A 184 9.55 6.71 6.23
CA GLU A 184 9.04 7.73 5.31
C GLU A 184 9.33 7.41 3.84
N ASP A 185 10.53 6.93 3.52
CA ASP A 185 10.94 6.55 2.15
C ASP A 185 10.08 5.39 1.60
N ASN A 186 9.40 4.63 2.45
CA ASN A 186 8.51 3.54 2.07
C ASN A 186 7.00 3.89 2.21
N GLY A 187 6.67 5.19 2.22
CA GLY A 187 5.28 5.65 2.17
C GLY A 187 4.52 5.59 3.50
N TYR A 188 5.21 5.36 4.61
CA TYR A 188 4.63 5.43 5.95
C TYR A 188 4.92 6.78 6.60
N ILE A 189 4.29 7.05 7.73
CA ILE A 189 4.38 8.33 8.41
C ILE A 189 5.22 8.18 9.67
N SER A 190 6.32 8.94 9.72
CA SER A 190 7.16 9.03 10.93
C SER A 190 6.38 9.62 12.10
N GLN A 191 6.61 9.07 13.27
CA GLN A 191 6.09 9.61 14.56
C GLN A 191 7.13 10.50 15.27
N GLY A 192 8.21 10.84 14.58
CA GLY A 192 9.37 11.53 15.13
C GLY A 192 10.48 10.54 15.49
N SER A 193 11.69 11.08 15.74
CA SER A 193 12.86 10.26 16.06
C SER A 193 13.42 10.59 17.44
N ASN A 194 14.24 9.68 17.97
CA ASN A 194 15.00 9.84 19.19
C ASN A 194 16.45 10.34 18.91
N GLY A 195 16.75 10.74 17.69
CA GLY A 195 18.08 11.15 17.23
C GLY A 195 18.81 10.08 16.43
N ALA A 196 20.08 10.32 16.11
CA ALA A 196 20.90 9.42 15.32
C ALA A 196 21.10 8.05 15.99
N PHE A 197 21.09 6.98 15.19
CA PHE A 197 21.30 5.63 15.69
C PHE A 197 22.78 5.37 16.05
N THR A 198 22.96 4.75 17.18
CA THR A 198 24.25 4.15 17.58
C THR A 198 23.96 2.79 18.16
N SER A 199 24.46 1.73 17.51
CA SER A 199 24.32 0.37 18.02
C SER A 199 25.10 0.19 19.32
N ASP A 200 24.51 -0.57 20.26
CA ASP A 200 25.18 -0.98 21.50
C ASP A 200 26.11 -2.20 21.31
N GLY A 201 26.22 -2.71 20.07
CA GLY A 201 27.02 -3.88 19.73
C GLY A 201 26.37 -5.21 20.12
N SER A 202 25.09 -5.21 20.48
CA SER A 202 24.35 -6.43 20.78
C SER A 202 24.30 -7.37 19.58
N THR A 203 24.50 -8.66 19.82
CA THR A 203 24.47 -9.70 18.80
C THR A 203 23.48 -10.79 19.17
N GLY A 204 23.08 -11.62 18.20
CA GLY A 204 22.20 -12.76 18.45
C GLY A 204 21.10 -12.91 17.39
N LYS A 205 19.97 -13.43 17.83
CA LYS A 205 18.79 -13.65 16.99
C LYS A 205 17.54 -13.15 17.70
N ILE A 206 16.77 -12.36 17.00
CA ILE A 206 15.40 -11.97 17.42
C ILE A 206 14.39 -12.50 16.42
N VAL A 207 13.17 -12.69 16.88
CA VAL A 207 12.02 -13.03 16.03
C VAL A 207 11.06 -11.85 16.07
N VAL A 208 10.73 -11.35 14.90
CA VAL A 208 9.75 -10.27 14.72
C VAL A 208 8.53 -10.87 14.04
N ALA A 209 7.36 -10.66 14.63
CA ALA A 209 6.08 -11.08 14.09
C ALA A 209 5.10 -9.91 14.13
N GLY A 210 4.18 -9.84 13.19
CA GLY A 210 3.22 -8.74 13.13
C GLY A 210 2.21 -8.88 12.02
N SER A 211 1.43 -7.83 11.80
CA SER A 211 0.46 -7.74 10.71
C SER A 211 1.15 -7.76 9.35
N SER A 212 0.52 -8.40 8.34
CA SER A 212 1.03 -8.39 6.96
C SER A 212 1.17 -6.98 6.37
N SER A 213 0.41 -6.00 6.86
CA SER A 213 0.54 -4.60 6.46
C SER A 213 1.82 -3.92 6.96
N VAL A 214 2.48 -4.48 7.99
CA VAL A 214 3.78 -3.97 8.50
C VAL A 214 4.95 -4.67 7.80
N THR A 215 4.74 -5.84 7.24
CA THR A 215 5.80 -6.66 6.65
C THR A 215 6.69 -5.91 5.66
N PRO A 216 6.17 -5.12 4.69
CA PRO A 216 7.02 -4.44 3.71
C PRO A 216 8.01 -3.47 4.36
N VAL A 217 7.55 -2.61 5.25
CA VAL A 217 8.44 -1.64 5.93
C VAL A 217 9.38 -2.34 6.92
N MET A 218 8.92 -3.40 7.60
CA MET A 218 9.76 -4.15 8.53
C MET A 218 10.93 -4.82 7.82
N GLN A 219 10.72 -5.37 6.62
CA GLN A 219 11.80 -5.92 5.79
C GLN A 219 12.85 -4.86 5.45
N LYS A 220 12.43 -3.65 5.08
CA LYS A 220 13.34 -2.54 4.79
C LYS A 220 14.10 -2.07 6.03
N LEU A 221 13.44 -2.02 7.17
CA LEU A 221 14.09 -1.70 8.43
C LEU A 221 15.14 -2.76 8.83
N ILE A 222 14.84 -4.04 8.65
CA ILE A 222 15.78 -5.13 8.91
C ILE A 222 16.98 -5.05 7.96
N GLU A 223 16.75 -4.89 6.64
CA GLU A 223 17.82 -4.75 5.65
C GLU A 223 18.77 -3.60 6.00
N ALA A 224 18.22 -2.42 6.29
CA ALA A 224 18.99 -1.23 6.60
C ALA A 224 19.73 -1.36 7.94
N TYR A 225 19.08 -1.91 8.98
CA TYR A 225 19.72 -2.17 10.27
C TYR A 225 20.91 -3.11 10.15
N LEU A 226 20.74 -4.25 9.46
CA LEU A 226 21.81 -5.21 9.24
C LEU A 226 22.97 -4.60 8.45
N SER A 227 22.68 -3.75 7.48
CA SER A 227 23.71 -3.01 6.74
C SER A 227 24.54 -2.11 7.66
N LEU A 228 23.91 -1.42 8.60
CA LEU A 228 24.62 -0.52 9.54
C LEU A 228 25.51 -1.27 10.53
N ILE A 229 25.02 -2.36 11.13
CA ILE A 229 25.79 -3.12 12.12
C ILE A 229 26.96 -3.91 11.49
N HIS A 230 26.82 -4.38 10.23
CA HIS A 230 27.91 -5.06 9.52
C HIS A 230 29.02 -4.12 9.03
N ILE A 231 28.71 -2.85 8.76
CA ILE A 231 29.72 -1.83 8.41
C ILE A 231 30.56 -1.45 9.63
N SER A 232 30.04 -1.67 10.83
CA SER A 232 30.70 -1.29 12.09
C SER A 232 31.69 -2.34 12.61
N GLU A 233 31.83 -3.52 11.97
CA GLU A 233 32.87 -4.49 12.32
C GLU A 233 34.21 -4.03 11.74
N PRO A 234 35.22 -3.72 12.58
CA PRO A 234 36.56 -3.41 12.07
C PRO A 234 37.20 -4.66 11.49
N THR A 235 37.60 -4.58 10.23
CA THR A 235 38.47 -5.56 9.55
C THR A 235 39.86 -5.64 10.21
#